data_93eab3eff468eaba05bd07a22c17e73c
#
_entry.id   93eab3eff468eaba05bd07a22c17e73c
#
_cell.length_a   1.000
_cell.length_b   1.000
_cell.length_c   1.000
_cell.angle_alpha   90.00
_cell.angle_beta   90.00
_cell.angle_gamma   90.00
#
_symmetry.space_group_name_H-M   'P 1'
#
loop_
_entity.id
_entity.type
_entity.pdbx_description
1 polymer ?
#
loop_
_entity_poly.entity_id
_entity_poly.type
_entity_poly.pdbx_seq_one_letter_code
_entity_poly.pdbx_strand_id
1 'polypeptide(L)'
;MTMCKPVQDKLVAGEALCAIALTEPRGGSDAANLRLRVERDGDFYVINGEKTSISAADQADITVVFGRTGTPESGAHGVTALLVPMDTPGLTTSRFDCHGQRSIGRGSIFFENVRIPVSHRLGDENKGFVQVMHGFDYSRSLIGLQCLAVARVALEETWEYITQRQAFGQPLSAFQGVTHPLAQYDTEVEGARLVCLQGLWLKDQGLPHSAEAGMAKWWGPKLAYD
;
A
#
# COMPACT_ATOMS: atom_id res chain seq x y z
N MET A 1 0.04 25.15 2.63
CA MET A 1 0.38 24.49 3.91
C MET A 1 -0.77 24.38 4.91
N THR A 2 -1.92 24.99 4.65
CA THR A 2 -3.02 25.15 5.62
C THR A 2 -4.00 23.97 5.72
N MET A 3 -4.12 23.13 4.68
CA MET A 3 -5.05 21.98 4.67
C MET A 3 -4.43 20.67 5.17
N CYS A 4 -3.12 20.48 5.04
CA CYS A 4 -2.50 19.18 5.38
C CYS A 4 -2.57 18.86 6.88
N LYS A 5 -2.45 19.85 7.75
CA LYS A 5 -2.40 19.59 9.19
C LYS A 5 -3.73 19.12 9.79
N PRO A 6 -4.89 19.75 9.53
CA PRO A 6 -6.19 19.26 10.02
C PRO A 6 -6.54 17.87 9.49
N VAL A 7 -6.17 17.55 8.23
CA VAL A 7 -6.34 16.22 7.64
C VAL A 7 -5.44 15.22 8.33
N GLN A 8 -4.18 15.56 8.54
CA GLN A 8 -3.21 14.70 9.21
C GLN A 8 -3.65 14.38 10.65
N ASP A 9 -4.16 15.36 11.38
CA ASP A 9 -4.65 15.17 12.75
C ASP A 9 -5.83 14.17 12.78
N LYS A 10 -6.78 14.27 11.85
CA LYS A 10 -7.89 13.31 11.72
C LYS A 10 -7.41 11.91 11.35
N LEU A 11 -6.45 11.79 10.42
CA LEU A 11 -5.88 10.50 10.01
C LEU A 11 -5.15 9.83 11.19
N VAL A 12 -4.38 10.58 11.96
CA VAL A 12 -3.67 10.08 13.15
C VAL A 12 -4.64 9.68 14.26
N ALA A 13 -5.74 10.43 14.42
CA ALA A 13 -6.81 10.10 15.38
C ALA A 13 -7.67 8.90 14.94
N GLY A 14 -7.55 8.42 13.70
CA GLY A 14 -8.41 7.38 13.13
C GLY A 14 -9.83 7.88 12.80
N GLU A 15 -10.02 9.19 12.70
CA GLU A 15 -11.30 9.84 12.39
C GLU A 15 -11.52 10.02 10.89
N ALA A 16 -10.52 9.74 10.07
CA ALA A 16 -10.60 9.79 8.61
C ALA A 16 -9.77 8.68 7.98
N LEU A 17 -10.22 8.22 6.81
CA LEU A 17 -9.53 7.22 5.99
C LEU A 17 -8.97 7.87 4.73
N CYS A 18 -7.71 7.58 4.40
CA CYS A 18 -7.05 8.08 3.21
C CYS A 18 -6.76 6.96 2.20
N ALA A 19 -7.20 7.15 0.97
CA ALA A 19 -6.82 6.29 -0.16
C ALA A 19 -5.58 6.83 -0.89
N ILE A 20 -4.85 5.95 -1.58
CA ILE A 20 -3.73 6.31 -2.46
C ILE A 20 -4.09 5.93 -3.90
N ALA A 21 -4.26 6.93 -4.75
CA ALA A 21 -4.73 6.77 -6.13
C ALA A 21 -3.58 6.99 -7.13
N LEU A 22 -2.83 5.92 -7.41
CA LEU A 22 -1.70 5.92 -8.37
C LEU A 22 -2.03 5.13 -9.64
N THR A 23 -2.48 3.87 -9.50
CA THR A 23 -2.68 2.91 -10.59
C THR A 23 -3.79 3.33 -11.54
N GLU A 24 -3.59 3.10 -12.83
CA GLU A 24 -4.56 3.38 -13.90
C GLU A 24 -4.95 2.09 -14.63
N PRO A 25 -6.10 2.05 -15.36
CA PRO A 25 -6.53 0.85 -16.09
C PRO A 25 -5.51 0.30 -17.09
N ARG A 26 -4.63 1.15 -17.59
CA ARG A 26 -3.58 0.79 -18.56
C ARG A 26 -2.38 0.06 -17.95
N GLY A 27 -2.18 0.15 -16.65
CA GLY A 27 -1.08 -0.52 -15.97
C GLY A 27 -0.73 0.08 -14.63
N GLY A 28 -0.11 -0.75 -13.77
CA GLY A 28 0.40 -0.37 -12.45
C GLY A 28 1.94 -0.39 -12.39
N SER A 29 2.59 -1.34 -13.09
CA SER A 29 4.06 -1.46 -13.06
C SER A 29 4.78 -0.29 -13.72
N ASP A 30 4.24 0.24 -14.81
CA ASP A 30 4.76 1.43 -15.50
C ASP A 30 4.11 2.71 -14.94
N ALA A 31 4.19 2.87 -13.62
CA ALA A 31 3.53 3.96 -12.91
C ALA A 31 4.05 5.36 -13.26
N ALA A 32 5.27 5.47 -13.79
CA ALA A 32 5.82 6.73 -14.27
C ALA A 32 5.07 7.26 -15.52
N ASN A 33 4.42 6.38 -16.28
CA ASN A 33 3.64 6.70 -17.48
C ASN A 33 2.15 6.92 -17.23
N LEU A 34 1.76 7.23 -15.99
CA LEU A 34 0.38 7.59 -15.67
C LEU A 34 -0.12 8.76 -16.54
N ARG A 35 -1.42 8.76 -16.85
CA ARG A 35 -2.06 9.68 -17.81
C ARG A 35 -3.21 10.49 -17.23
N LEU A 36 -3.64 10.25 -15.99
CA LEU A 36 -4.63 11.10 -15.35
C LEU A 36 -4.18 12.55 -15.43
N ARG A 37 -4.96 13.37 -16.14
CA ARG A 37 -4.60 14.73 -16.51
C ARG A 37 -4.88 15.69 -15.38
N VAL A 38 -3.94 16.53 -15.05
CA VAL A 38 -4.06 17.61 -14.07
C VAL A 38 -3.62 18.90 -14.73
N GLU A 39 -4.56 19.79 -14.95
CA GLU A 39 -4.30 21.10 -15.58
C GLU A 39 -4.45 22.21 -14.55
N ARG A 40 -3.54 23.15 -14.56
CA ARG A 40 -3.64 24.34 -13.72
C ARG A 40 -4.57 25.37 -14.39
N ASP A 41 -5.57 25.81 -13.63
CA ASP A 41 -6.51 26.88 -14.02
C ASP A 41 -6.53 27.93 -12.91
N GLY A 42 -5.69 28.94 -13.04
CA GLY A 42 -5.50 29.98 -12.03
C GLY A 42 -5.04 29.40 -10.68
N ASP A 43 -5.85 29.58 -9.66
CA ASP A 43 -5.61 29.09 -8.30
C ASP A 43 -6.14 27.67 -8.04
N PHE A 44 -6.54 26.96 -9.11
CA PHE A 44 -7.08 25.62 -9.05
C PHE A 44 -6.30 24.65 -9.94
N TYR A 45 -6.39 23.36 -9.59
CA TYR A 45 -6.14 22.25 -10.50
C TYR A 45 -7.45 21.65 -10.95
N VAL A 46 -7.54 21.27 -12.22
CA VAL A 46 -8.64 20.53 -12.83
C VAL A 46 -8.16 19.13 -13.16
N ILE A 47 -8.82 18.12 -12.61
CA ILE A 47 -8.43 16.71 -12.71
C ILE A 47 -9.43 15.98 -13.59
N ASN A 48 -8.92 15.21 -14.57
CA ASN A 48 -9.71 14.37 -15.47
C ASN A 48 -9.06 13.01 -15.69
N GLY A 49 -9.86 11.94 -15.61
CA GLY A 49 -9.44 10.57 -15.87
C GLY A 49 -9.91 9.56 -14.83
N GLU A 50 -9.21 8.43 -14.75
CA GLU A 50 -9.57 7.31 -13.87
C GLU A 50 -8.33 6.79 -13.13
N LYS A 51 -8.53 6.42 -11.86
CA LYS A 51 -7.62 5.59 -11.06
C LYS A 51 -8.32 4.31 -10.70
N THR A 52 -7.62 3.18 -10.81
CA THR A 52 -8.19 1.84 -10.59
C THR A 52 -7.41 1.03 -9.57
N SER A 53 -8.02 -0.01 -9.05
CA SER A 53 -7.42 -0.89 -8.02
C SER A 53 -7.04 -0.15 -6.75
N ILE A 54 -7.81 0.86 -6.39
CA ILE A 54 -7.58 1.71 -5.22
C ILE A 54 -8.23 1.06 -4.01
N SER A 55 -7.45 0.80 -2.98
CA SER A 55 -7.96 0.32 -1.69
C SER A 55 -8.81 1.41 -1.03
N ALA A 56 -9.94 1.01 -0.46
CA ALA A 56 -10.93 1.88 0.17
C ALA A 56 -11.50 2.97 -0.76
N ALA A 57 -11.52 2.76 -2.07
CA ALA A 57 -12.00 3.77 -3.04
C ALA A 57 -13.39 4.31 -2.74
N ASP A 58 -14.28 3.48 -2.21
CA ASP A 58 -15.68 3.80 -1.89
C ASP A 58 -15.90 4.17 -0.41
N GLN A 59 -14.88 4.16 0.43
CA GLN A 59 -14.97 4.36 1.87
C GLN A 59 -14.07 5.50 2.38
N ALA A 60 -13.06 5.90 1.60
CA ALA A 60 -12.12 6.93 2.01
C ALA A 60 -12.82 8.31 2.10
N ASP A 61 -12.40 9.11 3.06
CA ASP A 61 -12.81 10.52 3.18
C ASP A 61 -11.98 11.42 2.28
N ILE A 62 -10.75 10.97 2.00
CA ILE A 62 -9.75 11.73 1.24
C ILE A 62 -8.90 10.79 0.40
N THR A 63 -8.41 11.25 -0.74
CA THR A 63 -7.44 10.50 -1.54
C THR A 63 -6.22 11.33 -1.89
N VAL A 64 -5.03 10.70 -1.84
CA VAL A 64 -3.82 11.24 -2.46
C VAL A 64 -3.78 10.77 -3.91
N VAL A 65 -3.99 11.70 -4.83
CA VAL A 65 -4.03 11.45 -6.28
C VAL A 65 -2.69 11.83 -6.90
N PHE A 66 -2.12 10.92 -7.68
CA PHE A 66 -0.94 11.18 -8.50
C PHE A 66 -1.38 11.41 -9.94
N GLY A 67 -1.23 12.63 -10.42
CA GLY A 67 -1.64 13.02 -11.77
C GLY A 67 -0.55 13.72 -12.54
N ARG A 68 -0.72 13.78 -13.85
CA ARG A 68 0.24 14.39 -14.77
C ARG A 68 -0.04 15.87 -14.91
N THR A 69 0.91 16.69 -14.45
CA THR A 69 0.96 18.14 -14.65
C THR A 69 1.96 18.54 -15.73
N GLY A 70 2.97 17.71 -15.98
CA GLY A 70 3.93 17.88 -17.06
C GLY A 70 3.48 17.26 -18.38
N THR A 71 4.33 17.36 -19.42
CA THR A 71 4.08 16.71 -20.70
C THR A 71 4.23 15.19 -20.59
N PRO A 72 3.67 14.40 -21.54
CA PRO A 72 3.84 12.94 -21.54
C PRO A 72 5.32 12.51 -21.53
N GLU A 73 6.19 13.27 -22.19
CA GLU A 73 7.63 12.99 -22.34
C GLU A 73 8.42 13.22 -21.04
N SER A 74 7.84 13.97 -20.08
CA SER A 74 8.50 14.25 -18.79
C SER A 74 8.60 13.01 -17.89
N GLY A 75 7.90 11.92 -18.21
CA GLY A 75 7.94 10.67 -17.44
C GLY A 75 7.65 10.89 -15.95
N ALA A 76 8.48 10.36 -15.08
CA ALA A 76 8.38 10.51 -13.63
C ALA A 76 8.43 11.98 -13.14
N HIS A 77 9.11 12.85 -13.91
CA HIS A 77 9.29 14.27 -13.57
C HIS A 77 8.09 15.15 -13.93
N GLY A 78 7.02 14.59 -14.47
CA GLY A 78 5.78 15.31 -14.77
C GLY A 78 4.60 14.94 -13.88
N VAL A 79 4.85 14.28 -12.77
CA VAL A 79 3.81 13.79 -11.85
C VAL A 79 3.75 14.66 -10.59
N THR A 80 2.54 15.08 -10.24
CA THR A 80 2.26 15.86 -9.02
C THR A 80 1.32 15.09 -8.10
N ALA A 81 1.56 15.18 -6.80
CA ALA A 81 0.70 14.62 -5.76
C ALA A 81 -0.30 15.66 -5.26
N LEU A 82 -1.56 15.29 -5.20
CA LEU A 82 -2.69 16.16 -4.84
C LEU A 82 -3.54 15.50 -3.76
N LEU A 83 -3.95 16.27 -2.76
CA LEU A 83 -4.90 15.83 -1.73
C LEU A 83 -6.31 16.20 -2.18
N VAL A 84 -7.17 15.21 -2.38
CA VAL A 84 -8.53 15.41 -2.91
C VAL A 84 -9.54 14.85 -1.92
N PRO A 85 -10.43 15.69 -1.34
CA PRO A 85 -11.58 15.19 -0.59
C PRO A 85 -12.50 14.36 -1.48
N MET A 86 -13.02 13.24 -0.97
CA MET A 86 -13.81 12.30 -1.78
C MET A 86 -15.23 12.82 -2.08
N ASP A 87 -15.70 13.84 -1.38
CA ASP A 87 -16.95 14.55 -1.61
C ASP A 87 -16.84 15.69 -2.64
N THR A 88 -15.66 15.87 -3.28
CA THR A 88 -15.45 16.92 -4.28
C THR A 88 -16.37 16.70 -5.49
N PRO A 89 -17.09 17.72 -5.97
CA PRO A 89 -17.94 17.60 -7.16
C PRO A 89 -17.18 17.08 -8.39
N GLY A 90 -17.80 16.14 -9.13
CA GLY A 90 -17.19 15.49 -10.30
C GLY A 90 -16.37 14.24 -9.98
N LEU A 91 -16.25 13.86 -8.69
CA LEU A 91 -15.63 12.62 -8.27
C LEU A 91 -16.71 11.55 -8.05
N THR A 92 -16.50 10.37 -8.63
CA THR A 92 -17.36 9.21 -8.41
C THR A 92 -16.50 7.96 -8.21
N THR A 93 -17.06 6.93 -7.59
CA THR A 93 -16.34 5.71 -7.26
C THR A 93 -17.11 4.47 -7.70
N SER A 94 -16.40 3.37 -7.90
CA SER A 94 -16.97 2.03 -8.03
C SER A 94 -16.23 1.08 -7.11
N ARG A 95 -16.93 -0.01 -6.69
CA ARG A 95 -16.36 -1.08 -5.86
C ARG A 95 -16.22 -2.36 -6.67
N PHE A 96 -15.10 -3.07 -6.48
CA PHE A 96 -14.88 -4.39 -7.06
C PHE A 96 -15.39 -5.48 -6.10
N ASP A 97 -15.91 -6.56 -6.63
CA ASP A 97 -16.16 -7.78 -5.87
C ASP A 97 -14.87 -8.59 -5.78
N CYS A 98 -14.14 -8.42 -4.68
CA CYS A 98 -12.85 -9.05 -4.45
C CYS A 98 -12.98 -10.24 -3.48
N HIS A 99 -12.13 -11.26 -3.65
CA HIS A 99 -12.07 -12.40 -2.73
C HIS A 99 -11.51 -12.01 -1.35
N GLY A 100 -10.43 -11.21 -1.32
CA GLY A 100 -9.74 -10.81 -0.08
C GLY A 100 -10.02 -9.37 0.32
N GLN A 101 -9.76 -9.05 1.58
CA GLN A 101 -9.88 -7.70 2.17
C GLN A 101 -11.25 -7.03 1.92
N ARG A 102 -12.33 -7.78 2.01
CA ARG A 102 -13.69 -7.31 1.71
C ARG A 102 -14.14 -6.14 2.59
N SER A 103 -13.63 -6.05 3.81
CA SER A 103 -13.91 -4.94 4.74
C SER A 103 -13.40 -3.61 4.24
N ILE A 104 -12.16 -3.56 3.70
CA ILE A 104 -11.55 -2.36 3.14
C ILE A 104 -12.09 -2.11 1.74
N GLY A 105 -12.24 -3.16 0.94
CA GLY A 105 -12.64 -3.09 -0.46
C GLY A 105 -11.56 -2.51 -1.37
N ARG A 106 -11.83 -2.59 -2.67
CA ARG A 106 -11.01 -2.04 -3.73
C ARG A 106 -11.91 -1.59 -4.87
N GLY A 107 -11.52 -0.54 -5.61
CA GLY A 107 -12.37 -0.02 -6.66
C GLY A 107 -11.64 0.95 -7.59
N SER A 108 -12.43 1.64 -8.41
CA SER A 108 -11.97 2.76 -9.24
C SER A 108 -12.49 4.08 -8.69
N ILE A 109 -11.72 5.14 -8.95
CA ILE A 109 -12.09 6.54 -8.70
C ILE A 109 -12.07 7.26 -10.04
N PHE A 110 -13.18 7.89 -10.41
CA PHE A 110 -13.35 8.64 -11.65
C PHE A 110 -13.36 10.13 -11.34
N PHE A 111 -12.67 10.89 -12.18
CA PHE A 111 -12.52 12.34 -12.06
C PHE A 111 -13.06 12.99 -13.33
N GLU A 112 -14.12 13.77 -13.21
CA GLU A 112 -14.75 14.52 -14.30
C GLU A 112 -14.76 16.01 -13.93
N ASN A 113 -13.79 16.75 -14.48
CA ASN A 113 -13.57 18.18 -14.19
C ASN A 113 -13.51 18.49 -12.68
N VAL A 114 -12.89 17.61 -11.91
CA VAL A 114 -12.74 17.77 -10.46
C VAL A 114 -11.81 18.96 -10.19
N ARG A 115 -12.31 19.98 -9.51
CA ARG A 115 -11.58 21.22 -9.21
C ARG A 115 -11.13 21.24 -7.76
N ILE A 116 -9.84 21.40 -7.53
CA ILE A 116 -9.26 21.55 -6.19
C ILE A 116 -8.31 22.76 -6.14
N PRO A 117 -8.24 23.47 -5.01
CA PRO A 117 -7.29 24.57 -4.84
C PRO A 117 -5.83 24.12 -4.99
N VAL A 118 -4.97 25.00 -5.52
CA VAL A 118 -3.51 24.73 -5.62
C VAL A 118 -2.88 24.42 -4.25
N SER A 119 -3.45 24.94 -3.16
CA SER A 119 -3.02 24.65 -1.79
C SER A 119 -3.20 23.18 -1.37
N HIS A 120 -3.96 22.37 -2.12
CA HIS A 120 -4.11 20.92 -1.91
C HIS A 120 -2.95 20.11 -2.51
N ARG A 121 -1.99 20.74 -3.16
CA ARG A 121 -0.79 20.08 -3.64
C ARG A 121 0.09 19.62 -2.46
N LEU A 122 0.55 18.38 -2.55
CA LEU A 122 1.49 17.79 -1.59
C LEU A 122 2.92 17.94 -2.11
N GLY A 123 3.71 18.78 -1.46
CA GLY A 123 5.09 19.09 -1.88
C GLY A 123 5.16 19.93 -3.15
N ASP A 124 6.26 19.78 -3.90
CA ASP A 124 6.49 20.53 -5.12
C ASP A 124 5.81 19.91 -6.32
N GLU A 125 5.40 20.76 -7.27
CA GLU A 125 4.88 20.33 -8.56
C GLU A 125 5.92 19.48 -9.31
N ASN A 126 5.47 18.43 -9.96
CA ASN A 126 6.32 17.48 -10.69
C ASN A 126 7.28 16.63 -9.82
N LYS A 127 7.08 16.59 -8.50
CA LYS A 127 7.85 15.74 -7.55
C LYS A 127 7.05 14.59 -6.94
N GLY A 128 5.78 14.44 -7.33
CA GLY A 128 4.87 13.44 -6.75
C GLY A 128 5.34 12.00 -6.94
N PHE A 129 5.97 11.66 -8.07
CA PHE A 129 6.46 10.30 -8.30
C PHE A 129 7.55 9.88 -7.30
N VAL A 130 8.50 10.74 -7.03
CA VAL A 130 9.55 10.48 -6.03
C VAL A 130 8.96 10.31 -4.64
N GLN A 131 7.96 11.13 -4.30
CA GLN A 131 7.27 11.04 -3.00
C GLN A 131 6.58 9.68 -2.80
N VAL A 132 5.86 9.19 -3.81
CA VAL A 132 5.15 7.91 -3.70
C VAL A 132 6.13 6.72 -3.65
N MET A 133 7.25 6.78 -4.37
CA MET A 133 8.27 5.74 -4.32
C MET A 133 8.88 5.62 -2.91
N HIS A 134 9.20 6.73 -2.27
CA HIS A 134 9.67 6.74 -0.87
C HIS A 134 8.59 6.20 0.10
N GLY A 135 7.32 6.53 -0.14
CA GLY A 135 6.20 5.97 0.63
C GLY A 135 6.08 4.45 0.47
N PHE A 136 6.31 3.95 -0.75
CA PHE A 136 6.27 2.50 -1.02
C PHE A 136 7.43 1.75 -0.37
N ASP A 137 8.62 2.30 -0.32
CA ASP A 137 9.75 1.65 0.37
C ASP A 137 9.44 1.45 1.86
N TYR A 138 8.77 2.41 2.49
CA TYR A 138 8.28 2.25 3.86
C TYR A 138 7.17 1.20 3.97
N SER A 139 6.13 1.30 3.15
CA SER A 139 4.96 0.42 3.23
C SER A 139 5.28 -1.04 2.89
N ARG A 140 6.28 -1.32 2.06
CA ARG A 140 6.72 -2.67 1.71
C ARG A 140 7.17 -3.47 2.94
N SER A 141 7.95 -2.87 3.83
CA SER A 141 8.36 -3.52 5.08
C SER A 141 7.19 -3.77 6.02
N LEU A 142 6.24 -2.84 6.12
CA LEU A 142 5.02 -3.01 6.92
C LEU A 142 4.12 -4.12 6.38
N ILE A 143 3.95 -4.21 5.05
CA ILE A 143 3.18 -5.29 4.42
C ILE A 143 3.86 -6.64 4.66
N GLY A 144 5.19 -6.70 4.61
CA GLY A 144 5.95 -7.90 4.99
C GLY A 144 5.60 -8.37 6.39
N LEU A 145 5.67 -7.47 7.39
CA LEU A 145 5.31 -7.79 8.78
C LEU A 145 3.85 -8.22 8.93
N GLN A 146 2.92 -7.57 8.22
CA GLN A 146 1.50 -7.94 8.24
C GLN A 146 1.27 -9.37 7.77
N CYS A 147 1.92 -9.77 6.67
CA CYS A 147 1.83 -11.14 6.16
C CYS A 147 2.48 -12.14 7.10
N LEU A 148 3.66 -11.81 7.66
CA LEU A 148 4.35 -12.68 8.61
C LEU A 148 3.56 -12.88 9.92
N ALA A 149 2.75 -11.92 10.34
CA ALA A 149 1.87 -12.10 11.49
C ALA A 149 0.83 -13.22 11.25
N VAL A 150 0.30 -13.33 10.03
CA VAL A 150 -0.61 -14.42 9.63
C VAL A 150 0.14 -15.75 9.62
N ALA A 151 1.33 -15.79 9.00
CA ALA A 151 2.16 -17.00 8.96
C ALA A 151 2.49 -17.51 10.38
N ARG A 152 2.85 -16.59 11.29
CA ARG A 152 3.15 -16.94 12.69
C ARG A 152 1.96 -17.57 13.41
N VAL A 153 0.77 -16.99 13.29
CA VAL A 153 -0.44 -17.54 13.91
C VAL A 153 -0.72 -18.95 13.35
N ALA A 154 -0.61 -19.15 12.04
CA ALA A 154 -0.79 -20.47 11.42
C ALA A 154 0.22 -21.50 11.93
N LEU A 155 1.49 -21.11 12.12
CA LEU A 155 2.52 -21.99 12.71
C LEU A 155 2.22 -22.31 14.17
N GLU A 156 1.86 -21.33 15.00
CA GLU A 156 1.51 -21.51 16.41
C GLU A 156 0.34 -22.51 16.56
N GLU A 157 -0.73 -22.33 15.79
CA GLU A 157 -1.89 -23.25 15.77
C GLU A 157 -1.50 -24.65 15.26
N THR A 158 -0.62 -24.73 14.26
CA THR A 158 -0.14 -26.01 13.73
C THR A 158 0.70 -26.75 14.75
N TRP A 159 1.62 -26.06 15.44
CA TRP A 159 2.44 -26.67 16.52
C TRP A 159 1.54 -27.21 17.65
N GLU A 160 0.54 -26.46 18.07
CA GLU A 160 -0.42 -26.93 19.07
C GLU A 160 -1.17 -28.17 18.57
N TYR A 161 -1.72 -28.12 17.35
CA TYR A 161 -2.48 -29.22 16.77
C TYR A 161 -1.68 -30.52 16.68
N ILE A 162 -0.44 -30.49 16.21
CA ILE A 162 0.37 -31.72 16.03
C ILE A 162 0.78 -32.37 17.34
N THR A 163 0.76 -31.66 18.48
CA THR A 163 0.98 -32.25 19.82
C THR A 163 -0.22 -33.02 20.32
N GLN A 164 -1.43 -32.70 19.87
CA GLN A 164 -2.68 -33.30 20.30
C GLN A 164 -3.17 -34.39 19.34
N ARG A 165 -3.02 -34.17 18.02
CA ARG A 165 -3.49 -35.08 16.97
C ARG A 165 -2.62 -36.34 16.94
N GLN A 166 -3.26 -37.50 17.07
CA GLN A 166 -2.60 -38.81 16.99
C GLN A 166 -2.86 -39.51 15.67
N ALA A 167 -1.82 -40.17 15.16
CA ALA A 167 -1.86 -41.10 14.04
C ALA A 167 -0.81 -42.19 14.28
N PHE A 168 -1.10 -43.41 13.83
CA PHE A 168 -0.22 -44.58 14.02
C PHE A 168 0.23 -44.80 15.47
N GLY A 169 -0.67 -44.52 16.43
CA GLY A 169 -0.44 -44.75 17.86
C GLY A 169 0.43 -43.69 18.57
N GLN A 170 0.76 -42.58 17.94
CA GLN A 170 1.57 -41.51 18.53
C GLN A 170 1.15 -40.11 17.99
N PRO A 171 1.48 -39.01 18.70
CA PRO A 171 1.17 -37.68 18.24
C PRO A 171 1.92 -37.35 16.94
N LEU A 172 1.33 -36.48 16.08
CA LEU A 172 1.95 -36.07 14.84
C LEU A 172 3.33 -35.39 15.04
N SER A 173 3.54 -34.76 16.19
CA SER A 173 4.82 -34.17 16.59
C SER A 173 5.98 -35.18 16.75
N ALA A 174 5.70 -36.46 16.80
CA ALA A 174 6.72 -37.52 16.83
C ALA A 174 7.29 -37.83 15.44
N PHE A 175 6.67 -37.32 14.37
CA PHE A 175 7.09 -37.60 13.00
C PHE A 175 7.95 -36.45 12.45
N GLN A 176 9.22 -36.75 12.15
CA GLN A 176 10.16 -35.75 11.60
C GLN A 176 9.72 -35.18 10.23
N GLY A 177 8.97 -35.96 9.44
CA GLY A 177 8.37 -35.48 8.18
C GLY A 177 7.34 -34.37 8.39
N VAL A 178 6.82 -34.17 9.61
CA VAL A 178 5.93 -33.07 9.99
C VAL A 178 6.71 -31.95 10.68
N THR A 179 7.56 -32.30 11.66
CA THR A 179 8.22 -31.30 12.52
C THR A 179 9.37 -30.56 11.81
N HIS A 180 10.11 -31.20 10.89
CA HIS A 180 11.22 -30.54 10.20
C HIS A 180 10.76 -29.39 9.29
N PRO A 181 9.74 -29.56 8.41
CA PRO A 181 9.21 -28.42 7.65
C PRO A 181 8.74 -27.27 8.52
N LEU A 182 8.05 -27.56 9.64
CA LEU A 182 7.57 -26.52 10.54
C LEU A 182 8.72 -25.75 11.19
N ALA A 183 9.77 -26.44 11.65
CA ALA A 183 10.96 -25.81 12.22
C ALA A 183 11.69 -24.95 11.18
N GLN A 184 11.69 -25.36 9.90
CA GLN A 184 12.22 -24.56 8.81
C GLN A 184 11.40 -23.27 8.64
N TYR A 185 10.06 -23.37 8.58
CA TYR A 185 9.19 -22.20 8.46
C TYR A 185 9.33 -21.25 9.65
N ASP A 186 9.42 -21.75 10.89
CA ASP A 186 9.69 -20.90 12.05
C ASP A 186 10.97 -20.08 11.88
N THR A 187 12.03 -20.72 11.39
CA THR A 187 13.32 -20.06 11.14
C THR A 187 13.20 -19.00 10.03
N GLU A 188 12.52 -19.34 8.95
CA GLU A 188 12.36 -18.43 7.81
C GLU A 188 11.45 -17.23 8.15
N VAL A 189 10.39 -17.44 8.91
CA VAL A 189 9.48 -16.37 9.38
C VAL A 189 10.24 -15.39 10.27
N GLU A 190 11.07 -15.88 11.21
CA GLU A 190 11.91 -15.00 12.04
C GLU A 190 12.96 -14.27 11.22
N GLY A 191 13.63 -14.94 10.27
CA GLY A 191 14.57 -14.30 9.36
C GLY A 191 13.94 -13.19 8.53
N ALA A 192 12.75 -13.44 7.95
CA ALA A 192 12.01 -12.45 7.17
C ALA A 192 11.54 -11.28 8.05
N ARG A 193 11.13 -11.55 9.30
CA ARG A 193 10.77 -10.50 10.27
C ARG A 193 11.94 -9.57 10.55
N LEU A 194 13.14 -10.10 10.76
CA LEU A 194 14.34 -9.32 10.98
C LEU A 194 14.69 -8.44 9.77
N VAL A 195 14.53 -8.93 8.54
CA VAL A 195 14.72 -8.13 7.32
C VAL A 195 13.70 -6.98 7.26
N CYS A 196 12.43 -7.21 7.60
CA CYS A 196 11.43 -6.15 7.66
C CYS A 196 11.81 -5.07 8.68
N LEU A 197 12.23 -5.47 9.88
CA LEU A 197 12.65 -4.56 10.95
C LEU A 197 13.92 -3.81 10.58
N GLN A 198 14.88 -4.45 9.92
CA GLN A 198 16.08 -3.79 9.39
C GLN A 198 15.73 -2.68 8.41
N GLY A 199 14.81 -2.92 7.46
CA GLY A 199 14.36 -1.91 6.52
C GLY A 199 13.72 -0.71 7.22
N LEU A 200 12.90 -0.93 8.25
CA LEU A 200 12.29 0.12 9.06
C LEU A 200 13.33 0.89 9.88
N TRP A 201 14.27 0.19 10.50
CA TRP A 201 15.36 0.80 11.26
C TRP A 201 16.25 1.68 10.38
N LEU A 202 16.66 1.19 9.21
CA LEU A 202 17.44 1.98 8.24
C LEU A 202 16.70 3.26 7.85
N LYS A 203 15.39 3.16 7.60
CA LYS A 203 14.54 4.33 7.35
C LYS A 203 14.58 5.34 8.50
N ASP A 204 14.45 4.89 9.74
CA ASP A 204 14.47 5.75 10.92
C ASP A 204 15.84 6.44 11.12
N GLN A 205 16.92 5.81 10.65
CA GLN A 205 18.27 6.40 10.60
C GLN A 205 18.50 7.32 9.39
N GLY A 206 17.52 7.48 8.50
CA GLY A 206 17.67 8.24 7.25
C GLY A 206 18.61 7.60 6.23
N LEU A 207 18.84 6.29 6.34
CA LEU A 207 19.72 5.52 5.45
C LEU A 207 18.94 4.90 4.28
N PRO A 208 19.61 4.58 3.15
CA PRO A 208 19.01 3.81 2.06
C PRO A 208 18.47 2.46 2.55
N HIS A 209 17.24 2.10 2.17
CA HIS A 209 16.54 0.90 2.64
C HIS A 209 15.67 0.22 1.57
N SER A 210 15.81 0.62 0.30
CA SER A 210 14.98 0.08 -0.80
C SER A 210 15.23 -1.41 -1.05
N ALA A 211 16.45 -1.90 -0.80
CA ALA A 211 16.78 -3.31 -0.97
C ALA A 211 16.04 -4.17 0.08
N GLU A 212 16.13 -3.78 1.36
CA GLU A 212 15.47 -4.45 2.47
C GLU A 212 13.95 -4.39 2.32
N ALA A 213 13.41 -3.24 1.90
CA ALA A 213 11.99 -3.07 1.60
C ALA A 213 11.52 -4.03 0.49
N GLY A 214 12.33 -4.22 -0.57
CA GLY A 214 12.07 -5.16 -1.65
C GLY A 214 12.07 -6.61 -1.15
N MET A 215 13.08 -7.00 -0.37
CA MET A 215 13.19 -8.33 0.25
C MET A 215 11.99 -8.60 1.18
N ALA A 216 11.65 -7.67 2.05
CA ALA A 216 10.53 -7.76 2.99
C ALA A 216 9.20 -8.00 2.26
N LYS A 217 8.93 -7.23 1.20
CA LYS A 217 7.71 -7.33 0.41
C LYS A 217 7.59 -8.64 -0.37
N TRP A 218 8.72 -9.23 -0.77
CA TRP A 218 8.74 -10.53 -1.44
C TRP A 218 8.63 -11.69 -0.45
N TRP A 219 9.46 -11.70 0.59
CA TRP A 219 9.61 -12.86 1.46
C TRP A 219 8.45 -13.05 2.44
N GLY A 220 7.97 -11.95 3.06
CA GLY A 220 6.84 -12.01 3.98
C GLY A 220 5.57 -12.59 3.37
N PRO A 221 5.06 -12.05 2.24
CA PRO A 221 3.88 -12.60 1.57
C PRO A 221 4.07 -14.02 1.06
N LYS A 222 5.29 -14.39 0.61
CA LYS A 222 5.60 -15.75 0.17
C LYS A 222 5.41 -16.75 1.32
N LEU A 223 6.00 -16.49 2.47
CA LEU A 223 5.90 -17.37 3.65
C LEU A 223 4.46 -17.45 4.21
N ALA A 224 3.67 -16.41 4.04
CA ALA A 224 2.26 -16.45 4.45
C ALA A 224 1.37 -17.26 3.49
N TYR A 225 1.84 -17.49 2.27
CA TYR A 225 1.15 -18.29 1.26
C TYR A 225 1.55 -19.78 1.32
N ASP A 226 2.83 -20.07 1.53
CA ASP A 226 3.41 -21.43 1.61
C ASP A 226 2.87 -22.20 2.84
#